data_6942bc98c2005dfe83e4c8e0a299d1e2
#
_entry.id   6942bc98c2005dfe83e4c8e0a299d1e2
#
_cell.length_a   1.000
_cell.length_b   1.000
_cell.length_c   1.000
_cell.angle_alpha   90.00
_cell.angle_beta   90.00
_cell.angle_gamma   90.00
#
_symmetry.space_group_name_H-M   'P 1'
#
loop_
_entity.id
_entity.type
_entity.pdbx_description
1 polymer ?
#
loop_
_entity_poly.entity_id
_entity_poly.type
_entity_poly.pdbx_seq_one_letter_code
_entity_poly.pdbx_strand_id
1 'polypeptide(L)' 'MEQFTATAHREGDWWVIEIPGLGQTTQARTAIDIDMMARDLIAVMRNVNLSEVQVTVTTLNG' A
#
# COMPACT_ATOMS: atom_id res chain seq x y z
N MET A 1 13.34 2.36 11.17
CA MET A 1 11.98 2.12 10.68
C MET A 1 11.83 2.74 9.31
N GLU A 2 11.35 1.98 8.34
CA GLU A 2 11.20 2.47 6.98
C GLU A 2 9.84 3.11 6.79
N GLN A 3 9.82 4.26 6.15
CA GLN A 3 8.59 5.01 5.91
C GLN A 3 8.35 5.13 4.42
N PHE A 4 7.12 4.84 4.03
CA PHE A 4 6.71 4.92 2.63
C PHE A 4 5.38 5.65 2.53
N THR A 5 5.12 6.19 1.36
CA THR A 5 3.80 6.74 1.04
C THR A 5 3.18 5.88 -0.04
N ALA A 6 1.87 5.76 0.02
CA ALA A 6 1.11 5.02 -0.97
C ALA A 6 -0.14 5.82 -1.33
N THR A 7 -0.58 5.67 -2.57
CA THR A 7 -1.84 6.26 -3.01
C THR A 7 -2.78 5.13 -3.40
N ALA A 8 -4.05 5.28 -3.06
CA ALA A 8 -5.06 4.28 -3.36
C ALA A 8 -6.24 4.92 -4.04
N HIS A 9 -6.77 4.27 -5.08
CA HIS A 9 -7.96 4.74 -5.76
C HIS A 9 -8.85 3.55 -6.14
N ARG A 10 -10.15 3.82 -6.25
CA ARG A 10 -11.12 2.78 -6.62
C ARG A 10 -11.11 2.56 -8.12
N GLU A 11 -11.09 1.27 -8.50
CA GLU A 11 -11.32 0.87 -9.88
C GLU A 11 -12.29 -0.30 -9.85
N GLY A 12 -13.53 -0.05 -10.21
CA GLY A 12 -14.57 -1.06 -10.11
C GLY A 12 -14.73 -1.50 -8.66
N ASP A 13 -14.57 -2.80 -8.42
CA ASP A 13 -14.74 -3.38 -7.10
C ASP A 13 -13.44 -3.47 -6.31
N TRP A 14 -12.36 -2.89 -6.83
CA TRP A 14 -11.05 -3.01 -6.22
C TRP A 14 -10.46 -1.66 -5.87
N TRP A 15 -9.58 -1.66 -4.88
CA TRP A 15 -8.72 -0.53 -4.60
C TRP A 15 -7.35 -0.83 -5.19
N VAL A 16 -6.87 0.06 -6.05
CA VAL A 16 -5.53 -0.05 -6.62
C VAL A 16 -4.60 0.81 -5.77
N ILE A 17 -3.53 0.20 -5.30
CA ILE A 17 -2.61 0.84 -4.36
C ILE A 17 -1.25 0.97 -5.04
N GLU A 18 -0.79 2.21 -5.19
CA GLU A 18 0.51 2.48 -5.82
C GLU A 18 1.50 2.93 -4.75
N ILE A 19 2.69 2.36 -4.81
CA ILE A 19 3.77 2.72 -3.89
C ILE A 19 4.92 3.25 -4.73
N PRO A 20 4.94 4.57 -5.01
CA PRO A 20 5.93 5.14 -5.94
C PRO A 20 7.37 4.90 -5.51
N GLY A 21 7.62 4.87 -4.22
CA GLY A 21 8.98 4.63 -3.72
C GLY A 21 9.53 3.28 -4.10
N LEU A 22 8.67 2.32 -4.43
CA LEU A 22 9.07 0.99 -4.86
C LEU A 22 8.82 0.75 -6.33
N GLY A 23 8.04 1.62 -6.98
CA GLY A 23 7.60 1.40 -8.35
C GLY A 23 6.69 0.19 -8.46
N GLN A 24 5.92 -0.13 -7.41
CA GLN A 24 5.09 -1.31 -7.35
C GLN A 24 3.64 -0.96 -7.07
N THR A 25 2.75 -1.86 -7.45
CA THR A 25 1.31 -1.69 -7.29
C THR A 25 0.73 -2.97 -6.70
N THR A 26 -0.26 -2.82 -5.82
CA THR A 26 -1.01 -3.94 -5.28
C THR A 26 -2.48 -3.58 -5.25
N GLN A 27 -3.32 -4.49 -4.77
CA GLN A 27 -4.76 -4.31 -4.76
C GLN A 27 -5.36 -4.74 -3.43
N ALA A 28 -6.50 -4.14 -3.10
CA ALA A 28 -7.27 -4.54 -1.93
C ALA A 28 -8.74 -4.57 -2.29
N ARG A 29 -9.50 -5.47 -1.65
CA ARG A 29 -10.92 -5.59 -1.88
C ARG A 29 -11.71 -4.52 -1.12
N THR A 30 -11.22 -4.13 0.04
CA THR A 30 -11.91 -3.16 0.90
C THR A 30 -10.94 -2.07 1.34
N ALA A 31 -11.51 -0.93 1.73
CA ALA A 31 -10.68 0.17 2.22
C ALA A 31 -9.92 -0.20 3.48
N ILE A 32 -10.49 -1.08 4.29
CA ILE A 32 -9.86 -1.51 5.53
C ILE A 32 -8.55 -2.25 5.27
N ASP A 33 -8.48 -2.97 4.16
CA ASP A 33 -7.33 -3.80 3.83
C ASP A 33 -6.20 -3.04 3.14
N ILE A 34 -6.42 -1.78 2.77
CA ILE A 34 -5.43 -1.02 2.00
C ILE A 34 -4.09 -0.94 2.72
N ASP A 35 -4.13 -0.54 4.00
CA ASP A 35 -2.89 -0.40 4.77
C ASP A 35 -2.14 -1.71 4.86
N MET A 36 -2.84 -2.78 5.18
CA MET A 36 -2.23 -4.10 5.33
C MET A 36 -1.59 -4.56 4.03
N MET A 37 -2.29 -4.40 2.91
CA MET A 37 -1.76 -4.83 1.62
C MET A 37 -0.52 -4.02 1.23
N ALA A 38 -0.54 -2.71 1.49
CA ALA A 38 0.60 -1.87 1.19
C ALA A 38 1.82 -2.26 2.04
N ARG A 39 1.60 -2.46 3.33
CA ARG A 39 2.70 -2.83 4.23
C ARG A 39 3.27 -4.19 3.90
N ASP A 40 2.40 -5.13 3.55
CA ASP A 40 2.84 -6.48 3.20
C ASP A 40 3.74 -6.44 1.96
N LEU A 41 3.34 -5.69 0.94
CA LEU A 41 4.15 -5.55 -0.26
C LEU A 41 5.51 -4.93 0.05
N ILE A 42 5.51 -3.86 0.83
CA ILE A 42 6.75 -3.18 1.19
C ILE A 42 7.67 -4.12 1.97
N ALA A 43 7.11 -4.86 2.93
CA ALA A 43 7.89 -5.77 3.75
C ALA A 43 8.57 -6.84 2.88
N VAL A 44 7.82 -7.40 1.93
CA VAL A 44 8.35 -8.42 1.03
C VAL A 44 9.44 -7.83 0.14
N MET A 45 9.16 -6.68 -0.47
CA MET A 45 10.10 -6.07 -1.41
C MET A 45 11.37 -5.58 -0.74
N ARG A 46 11.27 -5.13 0.51
CA ARG A 46 12.41 -4.64 1.26
C ARG A 46 13.07 -5.70 2.12
N ASN A 47 12.45 -6.87 2.20
CA ASN A 47 12.95 -7.98 3.02
C ASN A 47 13.10 -7.57 4.49
N VAL A 48 12.07 -6.96 5.03
CA VAL A 48 12.03 -6.55 6.43
C VAL A 48 10.74 -7.06 7.07
N ASN A 49 10.66 -7.00 8.40
CA ASN A 49 9.45 -7.40 9.11
C ASN A 49 8.37 -6.33 8.96
N LEU A 50 7.12 -6.78 8.98
CA LEU A 50 5.98 -5.87 8.91
C LEU A 50 6.05 -4.78 9.98
N SER A 51 6.54 -5.12 11.16
CA SER A 51 6.63 -4.18 12.27
C SER A 51 7.62 -3.05 12.01
N GLU A 52 8.48 -3.21 11.01
CA GLU A 52 9.49 -2.20 10.69
C GLU A 52 9.05 -1.25 9.58
N VAL A 53 7.83 -1.44 9.07
CA VAL A 53 7.32 -0.66 7.95
C VAL A 53 6.24 0.29 8.44
N GLN A 54 6.39 1.57 8.08
CA GLN A 54 5.32 2.55 8.23
C GLN A 54 4.90 3.01 6.86
N VAL A 55 3.60 3.04 6.63
CA VAL A 55 3.09 3.54 5.37
C VAL A 55 2.00 4.57 5.64
N THR A 56 2.06 5.67 4.91
CA THR A 56 1.02 6.68 4.93
C THR A 56 0.24 6.55 3.65
N VAL A 57 -1.04 6.23 3.77
CA VAL A 57 -1.90 6.00 2.61
C VAL A 57 -2.77 7.23 2.37
N THR A 58 -2.75 7.71 1.13
CA THR A 58 -3.65 8.77 0.69
C THR A 58 -4.64 8.15 -0.29
N THR A 59 -5.93 8.28 0.01
CA THR A 59 -6.95 7.79 -0.90
C THR A 59 -7.37 8.91 -1.83
N LEU A 60 -7.49 8.57 -3.10
CA LEU A 60 -7.92 9.50 -4.12
C LEU A 60 -9.39 9.21 -4.45
N ASN A 61 -10.21 10.23 -4.36
CA ASN A 61 -11.62 10.11 -4.74
C ASN A 61 -11.71 10.37 -6.23
N GLY A 62 -11.96 9.30 -6.93
CA GLY A 62 -12.09 9.36 -8.37
C GLY A 62 -13.44 9.84 -8.80
#